data_6548f41bdcffea0dcf50b2629bd75f44
#
_entry.id   6548f41bdcffea0dcf50b2629bd75f44
#
_cell.length_a   1.000
_cell.length_b   1.000
_cell.length_c   1.000
_cell.angle_alpha   90.00
_cell.angle_beta   90.00
_cell.angle_gamma   90.00
#
_symmetry.space_group_name_H-M   'P 1'
#
loop_
_entity.id
_entity.type
_entity.pdbx_description
1 polymer ?
#
loop_
_entity_poly.entity_id
_entity_poly.type
_entity_poly.pdbx_seq_one_letter_code
_entity_poly.pdbx_strand_id
1 'polypeptide(L)'
;QAAGIHVFSHVVRIGSVASDAPPSTGADQAAIDADPVRCAVHAVGQAMVAEIDAAKADADTLGGVVEVIAEGLPPGLGSYVHSDRRLDARLAATLMGIQAIKGVEVGDGFDLAAMRGSQAQDEILLVDGELTRETGHSGGTEGGMSTGQPLRVRAAMKPISTVPRALRTVDVATGQPATAINQRSDACAVPAAGVIAEAMVALVLADALLEKTGGDSLSEVRRNLTAYLDTLS
;
A
#
# COMPACT_ATOMS: atom_id res chain seq x y z
N GLN A 1 4.66 -1.49 16.17
CA GLN A 1 5.33 -0.65 17.19
C GLN A 1 6.14 -1.46 18.21
N ALA A 2 5.64 -2.59 18.69
CA ALA A 2 6.32 -3.37 19.74
C ALA A 2 7.69 -3.95 19.33
N ALA A 3 7.94 -4.10 18.02
CA ALA A 3 9.21 -4.56 17.44
C ALA A 3 9.95 -3.45 16.67
N GLY A 4 9.61 -2.18 16.89
CA GLY A 4 10.22 -1.05 16.19
C GLY A 4 9.66 -0.79 14.79
N ILE A 5 8.75 -1.66 14.28
CA ILE A 5 8.14 -1.50 12.97
C ILE A 5 6.96 -0.54 13.06
N HIS A 6 6.93 0.46 12.20
CA HIS A 6 5.87 1.45 12.08
C HIS A 6 5.23 1.33 10.69
N VAL A 7 3.90 1.14 10.65
CA VAL A 7 3.13 1.01 9.42
C VAL A 7 2.11 2.14 9.36
N PHE A 8 2.02 2.81 8.23
CA PHE A 8 1.03 3.86 7.98
C PHE A 8 0.66 3.89 6.50
N SER A 9 -0.44 4.58 6.17
CA SER A 9 -0.92 4.69 4.80
C SER A 9 -1.34 6.10 4.47
N HIS A 10 -1.28 6.44 3.19
CA HIS A 10 -1.84 7.68 2.67
C HIS A 10 -2.45 7.47 1.28
N VAL A 11 -3.24 8.44 0.84
CA VAL A 11 -3.87 8.43 -0.48
C VAL A 11 -2.98 9.18 -1.45
N VAL A 12 -2.62 8.52 -2.57
CA VAL A 12 -1.80 9.10 -3.63
C VAL A 12 -2.61 9.49 -4.86
N ARG A 13 -3.84 8.97 -5.01
CA ARG A 13 -4.73 9.32 -6.13
C ARG A 13 -6.18 9.16 -5.75
N ILE A 14 -7.04 10.09 -6.18
CA ILE A 14 -8.51 9.93 -6.25
C ILE A 14 -8.96 10.43 -7.62
N GLY A 15 -9.64 9.58 -8.38
CA GLY A 15 -10.07 9.90 -9.73
C GLY A 15 -8.92 10.37 -10.63
N SER A 16 -9.05 11.57 -11.17
CA SER A 16 -8.04 12.20 -12.04
C SER A 16 -6.93 12.90 -11.26
N VAL A 17 -7.12 13.19 -9.98
CA VAL A 17 -6.17 13.94 -9.13
C VAL A 17 -5.16 12.99 -8.49
N ALA A 18 -3.88 13.23 -8.72
CA ALA A 18 -2.77 12.46 -8.15
C ALA A 18 -1.75 13.38 -7.47
N SER A 19 -1.03 12.81 -6.49
CA SER A 19 0.14 13.42 -5.87
C SER A 19 1.40 12.89 -6.54
N ASP A 20 2.28 13.78 -6.99
CA ASP A 20 3.61 13.47 -7.50
C ASP A 20 4.69 13.71 -6.43
N ALA A 21 4.27 13.86 -5.17
CA ALA A 21 5.20 14.04 -4.06
C ALA A 21 6.03 12.78 -3.81
N PRO A 22 7.26 12.92 -3.31
CA PRO A 22 8.05 11.77 -2.88
C PRO A 22 7.30 10.97 -1.81
N PRO A 23 7.68 9.70 -1.57
CA PRO A 23 7.09 8.87 -0.52
C PRO A 23 7.10 9.59 0.84
N SER A 24 5.98 9.48 1.56
CA SER A 24 5.83 10.04 2.91
C SER A 24 6.68 9.27 3.92
N THR A 25 6.93 9.88 5.07
CA THR A 25 7.61 9.27 6.20
C THR A 25 6.69 9.19 7.42
N GLY A 26 7.05 8.41 8.42
CA GLY A 26 6.28 8.33 9.67
C GLY A 26 6.11 9.68 10.38
N ALA A 27 6.97 10.65 10.11
CA ALA A 27 6.83 12.02 10.62
C ALA A 27 5.59 12.74 10.04
N ASP A 28 5.12 12.34 8.86
CA ASP A 28 3.98 12.94 8.17
C ASP A 28 2.62 12.39 8.67
N GLN A 29 2.62 11.29 9.43
CA GLN A 29 1.40 10.56 9.80
C GLN A 29 0.35 11.45 10.47
N ALA A 30 0.73 12.31 11.39
CA ALA A 30 -0.22 13.17 12.09
C ALA A 30 -0.94 14.14 11.13
N ALA A 31 -0.23 14.65 10.12
CA ALA A 31 -0.80 15.52 9.09
C ALA A 31 -1.70 14.72 8.13
N ILE A 32 -1.29 13.51 7.75
CA ILE A 32 -2.08 12.58 6.94
C ILE A 32 -3.39 12.22 7.65
N ASP A 33 -3.35 11.87 8.92
CA ASP A 33 -4.53 11.49 9.71
C ASP A 33 -5.50 12.66 9.91
N ALA A 34 -5.00 13.89 9.89
CA ALA A 34 -5.82 15.11 9.97
C ALA A 34 -6.44 15.53 8.62
N ASP A 35 -5.93 15.04 7.49
CA ASP A 35 -6.44 15.38 6.17
C ASP A 35 -7.73 14.61 5.86
N PRO A 36 -8.78 15.26 5.30
CA PRO A 36 -10.08 14.63 5.04
C PRO A 36 -10.03 13.40 4.15
N VAL A 37 -9.04 13.32 3.25
CA VAL A 37 -8.85 12.22 2.31
C VAL A 37 -7.54 11.46 2.56
N ARG A 38 -6.87 11.76 3.69
CA ARG A 38 -5.58 11.13 4.06
C ARG A 38 -4.48 11.37 3.02
N CYS A 39 -4.45 12.52 2.38
CA CYS A 39 -3.38 12.91 1.45
C CYS A 39 -2.24 13.59 2.23
N ALA A 40 -1.00 13.19 1.96
CA ALA A 40 0.19 13.78 2.59
C ALA A 40 0.42 15.25 2.18
N VAL A 41 -0.07 15.65 1.01
CA VAL A 41 0.06 17.01 0.47
C VAL A 41 -1.28 17.71 0.55
N HIS A 42 -1.45 18.61 1.51
CA HIS A 42 -2.74 19.26 1.81
C HIS A 42 -3.40 19.91 0.58
N ALA A 43 -2.65 20.61 -0.28
CA ALA A 43 -3.21 21.24 -1.49
C ALA A 43 -3.76 20.19 -2.47
N VAL A 44 -3.10 19.03 -2.60
CA VAL A 44 -3.59 17.91 -3.42
C VAL A 44 -4.80 17.25 -2.75
N GLY A 45 -4.80 17.12 -1.42
CA GLY A 45 -5.95 16.65 -0.66
C GLY A 45 -7.20 17.50 -0.88
N GLN A 46 -7.06 18.82 -0.89
CA GLN A 46 -8.17 19.72 -1.23
C GLN A 46 -8.68 19.52 -2.67
N ALA A 47 -7.78 19.31 -3.63
CA ALA A 47 -8.18 19.01 -5.01
C ALA A 47 -8.88 17.64 -5.12
N MET A 48 -8.44 16.64 -4.36
CA MET A 48 -9.13 15.34 -4.27
C MET A 48 -10.52 15.44 -3.67
N VAL A 49 -10.71 16.29 -2.66
CA VAL A 49 -12.05 16.58 -2.09
C VAL A 49 -12.95 17.21 -3.14
N ALA A 50 -12.46 18.21 -3.88
CA ALA A 50 -13.21 18.85 -4.96
C ALA A 50 -13.61 17.86 -6.08
N GLU A 51 -12.72 16.92 -6.43
CA GLU A 51 -13.00 15.86 -7.40
C GLU A 51 -14.11 14.91 -6.90
N ILE A 52 -14.11 14.55 -5.61
CA ILE A 52 -15.17 13.75 -4.99
C ILE A 52 -16.52 14.51 -5.04
N ASP A 53 -16.52 15.80 -4.71
CA ASP A 53 -17.74 16.61 -4.73
C ASP A 53 -18.30 16.76 -6.15
N ALA A 54 -17.44 16.92 -7.14
CA ALA A 54 -17.83 16.96 -8.55
C ALA A 54 -18.44 15.61 -9.00
N ALA A 55 -17.79 14.50 -8.70
CA ALA A 55 -18.32 13.17 -9.03
C ALA A 55 -19.68 12.91 -8.35
N LYS A 56 -19.83 13.34 -7.09
CA LYS A 56 -21.09 13.22 -6.36
C LYS A 56 -22.20 14.06 -7.00
N ALA A 57 -21.89 15.29 -7.46
CA ALA A 57 -22.83 16.13 -8.18
C ALA A 57 -23.27 15.52 -9.51
N ASP A 58 -22.37 14.80 -10.18
CA ASP A 58 -22.62 14.07 -11.43
C ASP A 58 -23.31 12.71 -11.24
N ALA A 59 -23.65 12.35 -10.00
CA ALA A 59 -24.22 11.07 -9.63
C ALA A 59 -23.29 9.88 -10.03
N ASP A 60 -21.99 10.04 -9.79
CA ASP A 60 -20.95 9.08 -10.16
C ASP A 60 -20.09 8.66 -8.94
N THR A 61 -19.17 7.72 -9.13
CA THR A 61 -18.27 7.22 -8.09
C THR A 61 -16.82 7.25 -8.56
N LEU A 62 -15.89 7.37 -7.61
CA LEU A 62 -14.45 7.44 -7.88
C LEU A 62 -13.70 6.29 -7.22
N GLY A 63 -12.69 5.80 -7.92
CA GLY A 63 -11.62 4.99 -7.41
C GLY A 63 -10.37 5.82 -7.13
N GLY A 64 -9.28 5.13 -6.83
CA GLY A 64 -7.99 5.79 -6.60
C GLY A 64 -6.91 4.82 -6.20
N VAL A 65 -5.83 5.35 -5.65
CA VAL A 65 -4.66 4.58 -5.24
C VAL A 65 -4.28 4.98 -3.81
N VAL A 66 -4.06 3.98 -2.99
CA VAL A 66 -3.48 4.14 -1.65
C VAL A 66 -2.05 3.61 -1.65
N GLU A 67 -1.19 4.22 -0.86
CA GLU A 67 0.17 3.75 -0.60
C GLU A 67 0.28 3.39 0.89
N VAL A 68 0.85 2.22 1.18
CA VAL A 68 1.20 1.79 2.53
C VAL A 68 2.72 1.75 2.64
N ILE A 69 3.21 2.35 3.68
CA ILE A 69 4.64 2.42 4.01
C ILE A 69 4.87 1.73 5.34
N ALA A 70 5.94 0.95 5.43
CA ALA A 70 6.39 0.38 6.69
C ALA A 70 7.87 0.69 6.90
N GLU A 71 8.18 1.35 8.01
CA GLU A 71 9.53 1.73 8.43
C GLU A 71 10.03 0.83 9.56
N GLY A 72 11.35 0.74 9.72
CA GLY A 72 11.98 -0.03 10.80
C GLY A 72 11.93 -1.55 10.59
N LEU A 73 11.71 -2.01 9.36
CA LEU A 73 11.76 -3.44 9.07
C LEU A 73 13.20 -3.95 9.18
N PRO A 74 13.43 -5.06 9.91
CA PRO A 74 14.70 -5.74 9.81
C PRO A 74 14.89 -6.32 8.40
N PRO A 75 16.11 -6.40 7.87
CA PRO A 75 16.37 -7.11 6.63
C PRO A 75 16.05 -8.61 6.79
N GLY A 76 15.66 -9.27 5.70
CA GLY A 76 15.48 -10.73 5.68
C GLY A 76 14.13 -11.24 6.20
N LEU A 77 13.08 -10.41 6.31
CA LEU A 77 11.72 -10.91 6.48
C LEU A 77 11.18 -11.46 5.16
N GLY A 78 10.51 -12.59 5.18
CA GLY A 78 10.07 -13.32 4.00
C GLY A 78 11.03 -14.44 3.61
N SER A 79 11.01 -14.88 2.36
CA SER A 79 11.82 -16.00 1.89
C SER A 79 12.14 -15.86 0.40
N TYR A 80 13.33 -16.28 0.00
CA TYR A 80 13.73 -16.44 -1.40
C TYR A 80 13.48 -17.85 -1.95
N VAL A 81 13.10 -18.79 -1.09
CA VAL A 81 13.04 -20.23 -1.43
C VAL A 81 11.72 -20.60 -2.12
N HIS A 82 10.59 -20.18 -1.55
CA HIS A 82 9.26 -20.53 -2.03
C HIS A 82 8.43 -19.29 -2.34
N SER A 83 7.69 -19.31 -3.45
CA SER A 83 6.91 -18.18 -3.92
C SER A 83 5.82 -17.73 -2.94
N ASP A 84 5.20 -18.66 -2.21
CA ASP A 84 4.16 -18.42 -1.20
C ASP A 84 4.70 -17.82 0.12
N ARG A 85 6.04 -17.85 0.31
CA ARG A 85 6.71 -17.25 1.46
C ARG A 85 7.43 -15.95 1.14
N ARG A 86 7.51 -15.56 -0.13
CA ARG A 86 8.06 -14.27 -0.53
C ARG A 86 7.24 -13.14 0.05
N LEU A 87 7.91 -12.13 0.63
CA LEU A 87 7.23 -11.00 1.28
C LEU A 87 6.40 -10.19 0.27
N ASP A 88 6.98 -9.87 -0.88
CA ASP A 88 6.32 -9.16 -1.98
C ASP A 88 5.07 -9.91 -2.48
N ALA A 89 5.15 -11.23 -2.67
CA ALA A 89 4.03 -12.06 -3.10
C ALA A 89 2.90 -12.10 -2.07
N ARG A 90 3.23 -12.23 -0.77
CA ARG A 90 2.26 -12.24 0.33
C ARG A 90 1.56 -10.89 0.47
N LEU A 91 2.30 -9.80 0.37
CA LEU A 91 1.75 -8.43 0.39
C LEU A 91 0.80 -8.22 -0.79
N ALA A 92 1.23 -8.59 -2.01
CA ALA A 92 0.41 -8.46 -3.21
C ALA A 92 -0.88 -9.28 -3.12
N ALA A 93 -0.79 -10.54 -2.70
CA ALA A 93 -1.96 -11.41 -2.53
C ALA A 93 -2.95 -10.88 -1.49
N THR A 94 -2.43 -10.40 -0.35
CA THR A 94 -3.25 -9.89 0.75
C THR A 94 -3.95 -8.59 0.36
N LEU A 95 -3.25 -7.65 -0.28
CA LEU A 95 -3.84 -6.40 -0.76
C LEU A 95 -4.83 -6.65 -1.90
N MET A 96 -4.52 -7.56 -2.84
CA MET A 96 -5.46 -7.94 -3.90
C MET A 96 -6.73 -8.59 -3.36
N GLY A 97 -6.68 -9.19 -2.17
CA GLY A 97 -7.84 -9.75 -1.47
C GLY A 97 -8.81 -8.71 -0.91
N ILE A 98 -8.41 -7.44 -0.78
CA ILE A 98 -9.30 -6.35 -0.37
C ILE A 98 -10.32 -6.07 -1.47
N GLN A 99 -11.58 -5.90 -1.09
CA GLN A 99 -12.66 -5.65 -2.04
C GLN A 99 -12.39 -4.42 -2.91
N ALA A 100 -12.71 -4.53 -4.19
CA ALA A 100 -12.53 -3.50 -5.23
C ALA A 100 -11.07 -3.18 -5.59
N ILE A 101 -10.06 -3.79 -4.99
CA ILE A 101 -8.69 -3.66 -5.46
C ILE A 101 -8.52 -4.41 -6.78
N LYS A 102 -7.86 -3.77 -7.74
CA LYS A 102 -7.64 -4.25 -9.12
C LYS A 102 -6.19 -4.22 -9.57
N GLY A 103 -5.31 -3.64 -8.77
CA GLY A 103 -3.88 -3.61 -9.01
C GLY A 103 -3.12 -3.45 -7.71
N VAL A 104 -1.93 -4.04 -7.65
CA VAL A 104 -0.98 -3.88 -6.55
C VAL A 104 0.39 -3.65 -7.17
N GLU A 105 1.13 -2.70 -6.62
CA GLU A 105 2.52 -2.41 -6.98
C GLU A 105 3.40 -2.50 -5.74
N VAL A 106 4.63 -2.99 -5.92
CA VAL A 106 5.68 -2.95 -4.91
C VAL A 106 6.76 -2.00 -5.41
N GLY A 107 7.10 -1.00 -4.60
CA GLY A 107 8.00 0.06 -5.04
C GLY A 107 7.42 0.87 -6.21
N ASP A 108 8.24 1.09 -7.24
CA ASP A 108 7.83 1.83 -8.44
C ASP A 108 7.07 0.94 -9.45
N GLY A 109 6.89 -0.35 -9.15
CA GLY A 109 5.97 -1.24 -9.84
C GLY A 109 6.13 -1.21 -11.37
N PHE A 110 5.09 -0.72 -12.07
CA PHE A 110 5.08 -0.67 -13.53
C PHE A 110 6.07 0.33 -14.13
N ASP A 111 6.47 1.38 -13.41
CA ASP A 111 7.43 2.37 -13.89
C ASP A 111 8.82 1.75 -14.06
N LEU A 112 9.19 0.77 -13.22
CA LEU A 112 10.43 0.00 -13.36
C LEU A 112 10.54 -0.71 -14.71
N ALA A 113 9.43 -1.16 -15.29
CA ALA A 113 9.42 -1.84 -16.57
C ALA A 113 9.83 -0.93 -17.74
N ALA A 114 9.72 0.39 -17.57
CA ALA A 114 10.14 1.39 -18.56
C ALA A 114 11.60 1.85 -18.36
N MET A 115 12.26 1.49 -17.26
CA MET A 115 13.60 1.90 -16.91
C MET A 115 14.66 0.95 -17.50
N ARG A 116 15.86 1.47 -17.72
CA ARG A 116 17.04 0.63 -17.97
C ARG A 116 17.53 0.02 -16.65
N GLY A 117 18.09 -1.19 -16.67
CA GLY A 117 18.55 -1.89 -15.47
C GLY A 117 19.49 -1.07 -14.59
N SER A 118 20.40 -0.27 -15.18
CA SER A 118 21.30 0.62 -14.41
C SER A 118 20.60 1.78 -13.72
N GLN A 119 19.35 2.06 -14.04
CA GLN A 119 18.53 3.11 -13.42
C GLN A 119 17.47 2.54 -12.46
N ALA A 120 17.11 1.27 -12.67
CA ALA A 120 16.06 0.60 -11.91
C ALA A 120 16.56 -0.06 -10.62
N GLN A 121 17.87 -0.29 -10.50
CA GLN A 121 18.44 -0.96 -9.32
C GLN A 121 18.79 0.08 -8.24
N ASP A 122 18.48 -0.29 -6.99
CA ASP A 122 18.82 0.51 -5.81
C ASP A 122 20.27 0.25 -5.41
N GLU A 123 21.19 1.17 -5.75
CA GLU A 123 22.61 1.01 -5.43
C GLU A 123 22.84 0.93 -3.92
N ILE A 124 23.74 0.04 -3.50
CA ILE A 124 24.11 -0.14 -2.09
C ILE A 124 25.31 0.77 -1.79
N LEU A 125 25.13 1.66 -0.85
CA LEU A 125 26.15 2.60 -0.40
C LEU A 125 26.52 2.33 1.05
N LEU A 126 27.74 2.68 1.41
CA LEU A 126 28.19 2.73 2.79
C LEU A 126 28.27 4.21 3.22
N VAL A 127 27.31 4.65 4.03
CA VAL A 127 27.24 6.02 4.53
C VAL A 127 27.41 5.98 6.05
N ASP A 128 28.41 6.65 6.57
CA ASP A 128 28.73 6.73 8.01
C ASP A 128 28.87 5.34 8.69
N GLY A 129 29.31 4.33 7.93
CA GLY A 129 29.45 2.94 8.41
C GLY A 129 28.18 2.09 8.30
N GLU A 130 27.07 2.66 7.84
CA GLU A 130 25.80 2.00 7.66
C GLU A 130 25.54 1.67 6.19
N LEU A 131 25.05 0.45 5.89
CA LEU A 131 24.60 0.08 4.55
C LEU A 131 23.24 0.73 4.26
N THR A 132 23.18 1.53 3.21
CA THR A 132 21.96 2.18 2.76
C THR A 132 21.71 1.96 1.27
N ARG A 133 20.52 2.29 0.79
CA ARG A 133 20.18 2.34 -0.63
C ARG A 133 20.10 3.78 -1.08
N GLU A 134 20.64 4.07 -2.28
CA GLU A 134 20.56 5.42 -2.86
C GLU A 134 19.14 5.78 -3.27
N THR A 135 18.37 4.79 -3.74
CA THR A 135 16.98 4.89 -4.18
C THR A 135 16.10 3.86 -3.48
N GLY A 136 14.81 3.91 -3.71
CA GLY A 136 13.82 2.98 -3.15
C GLY A 136 12.91 2.39 -4.22
N HIS A 137 13.42 2.19 -5.43
CA HIS A 137 12.66 1.70 -6.58
C HIS A 137 12.02 0.33 -6.33
N SER A 138 12.76 -0.58 -5.69
CA SER A 138 12.28 -1.92 -5.32
C SER A 138 11.28 -1.96 -4.18
N GLY A 139 11.00 -0.79 -3.54
CA GLY A 139 10.02 -0.69 -2.47
C GLY A 139 10.37 -1.47 -1.21
N GLY A 140 11.65 -1.56 -0.87
CA GLY A 140 12.12 -2.20 0.36
C GLY A 140 12.11 -3.74 0.34
N THR A 141 11.90 -4.37 -0.84
CA THR A 141 11.96 -5.82 -1.00
C THR A 141 12.83 -6.21 -2.18
N GLU A 142 13.73 -7.16 -1.96
CA GLU A 142 14.54 -7.78 -3.00
C GLU A 142 14.62 -9.29 -2.77
N GLY A 143 14.58 -10.07 -3.86
CA GLY A 143 14.62 -11.52 -3.77
C GLY A 143 13.49 -12.17 -2.97
N GLY A 144 12.40 -11.45 -2.70
CA GLY A 144 11.29 -11.93 -1.86
C GLY A 144 11.47 -11.66 -0.36
N MET A 145 12.46 -10.87 0.02
CA MET A 145 12.74 -10.52 1.42
C MET A 145 12.84 -9.01 1.61
N SER A 146 12.60 -8.53 2.84
CA SER A 146 12.86 -7.13 3.20
C SER A 146 14.35 -6.82 3.17
N THR A 147 14.69 -5.58 2.76
CA THR A 147 16.08 -5.11 2.63
C THR A 147 16.57 -4.31 3.85
N GLY A 148 15.69 -4.01 4.80
CA GLY A 148 15.97 -3.08 5.89
C GLY A 148 15.59 -1.62 5.56
N GLN A 149 15.31 -1.33 4.31
CA GLN A 149 14.81 -0.04 3.86
C GLN A 149 13.28 0.05 4.02
N PRO A 150 12.68 1.25 3.97
CA PRO A 150 11.24 1.39 4.02
C PRO A 150 10.53 0.53 2.97
N LEU A 151 9.59 -0.28 3.43
CA LEU A 151 8.69 -1.01 2.55
C LEU A 151 7.65 -0.04 1.97
N ARG A 152 7.41 -0.13 0.66
CA ARG A 152 6.41 0.70 -0.03
C ARG A 152 5.58 -0.17 -0.97
N VAL A 153 4.27 -0.20 -0.74
CA VAL A 153 3.31 -0.94 -1.58
C VAL A 153 2.10 -0.07 -1.90
N ARG A 154 1.58 -0.16 -3.11
CA ARG A 154 0.40 0.56 -3.58
C ARG A 154 -0.72 -0.38 -3.93
N ALA A 155 -1.95 0.05 -3.69
CA ALA A 155 -3.16 -0.69 -4.08
C ALA A 155 -4.11 0.25 -4.85
N ALA A 156 -4.48 -0.18 -6.05
CA ALA A 156 -5.41 0.53 -6.92
C ALA A 156 -6.83 0.00 -6.73
N MET A 157 -7.73 0.87 -6.25
CA MET A 157 -9.14 0.57 -6.03
C MET A 157 -9.98 1.10 -7.20
N LYS A 158 -10.80 0.23 -7.79
CA LYS A 158 -11.79 0.68 -8.78
C LYS A 158 -12.91 1.48 -8.11
N PRO A 159 -13.63 2.33 -8.87
CA PRO A 159 -14.84 3.00 -8.38
C PRO A 159 -15.86 2.01 -7.80
N ILE A 160 -16.65 2.47 -6.85
CA ILE A 160 -17.77 1.68 -6.29
C ILE A 160 -18.76 1.35 -7.41
N SER A 161 -19.16 0.08 -7.50
CA SER A 161 -19.97 -0.42 -8.62
C SER A 161 -21.44 0.01 -8.59
N THR A 162 -21.95 0.42 -7.43
CA THR A 162 -23.33 0.94 -7.26
C THR A 162 -23.37 2.42 -7.62
N VAL A 163 -23.28 2.72 -8.92
CA VAL A 163 -23.25 4.07 -9.44
C VAL A 163 -24.67 4.67 -9.39
N PRO A 164 -24.87 5.88 -8.79
CA PRO A 164 -26.19 6.53 -8.78
C PRO A 164 -26.73 6.82 -10.17
N ARG A 165 -25.86 7.18 -11.14
CA ARG A 165 -26.23 7.27 -12.55
C ARG A 165 -26.58 5.89 -13.06
N ALA A 166 -27.83 5.68 -13.47
CA ALA A 166 -28.34 4.40 -13.90
C ALA A 166 -27.58 3.86 -15.12
N LEU A 167 -26.97 2.69 -14.97
CA LEU A 167 -26.24 1.99 -16.03
C LEU A 167 -27.15 0.99 -16.75
N ARG A 168 -26.84 0.70 -18.01
CA ARG A 168 -27.55 -0.34 -18.79
C ARG A 168 -27.23 -1.72 -18.23
N THR A 169 -28.24 -2.58 -18.19
CA THR A 169 -28.14 -3.98 -17.79
C THR A 169 -29.14 -4.83 -18.58
N VAL A 170 -29.31 -6.08 -18.21
CA VAL A 170 -30.28 -7.02 -18.78
C VAL A 170 -31.10 -7.62 -17.65
N ASP A 171 -32.40 -7.69 -17.84
CA ASP A 171 -33.29 -8.50 -16.98
C ASP A 171 -33.03 -9.98 -17.30
N VAL A 172 -32.50 -10.69 -16.31
CA VAL A 172 -32.12 -12.10 -16.48
C VAL A 172 -33.35 -13.05 -16.65
N ALA A 173 -34.52 -12.65 -16.18
CA ALA A 173 -35.73 -13.45 -16.29
C ALA A 173 -36.35 -13.35 -17.70
N THR A 174 -36.23 -12.19 -18.34
CA THR A 174 -36.86 -11.92 -19.65
C THR A 174 -35.84 -11.85 -20.78
N GLY A 175 -34.56 -11.71 -20.51
CA GLY A 175 -33.50 -11.46 -21.49
C GLY A 175 -33.57 -10.09 -22.16
N GLN A 176 -34.39 -9.17 -21.65
CA GLN A 176 -34.61 -7.85 -22.25
C GLN A 176 -33.65 -6.80 -21.65
N PRO A 177 -33.29 -5.78 -22.45
CA PRO A 177 -32.54 -4.61 -21.91
C PRO A 177 -33.27 -3.99 -20.74
N ALA A 178 -32.51 -3.66 -19.69
CA ALA A 178 -33.00 -3.04 -18.47
C ALA A 178 -32.04 -1.95 -17.98
N THR A 179 -32.45 -1.23 -16.97
CA THR A 179 -31.62 -0.24 -16.28
C THR A 179 -31.31 -0.73 -14.87
N ALA A 180 -30.05 -0.61 -14.48
CA ALA A 180 -29.61 -1.03 -13.14
C ALA A 180 -30.30 -0.18 -12.07
N ILE A 181 -30.68 -0.84 -10.97
CA ILE A 181 -31.27 -0.16 -9.81
C ILE A 181 -30.12 0.53 -9.06
N ASN A 182 -30.29 1.82 -8.78
CA ASN A 182 -29.39 2.53 -7.88
C ASN A 182 -29.57 2.02 -6.45
N GLN A 183 -28.48 1.64 -5.82
CA GLN A 183 -28.43 1.40 -4.38
C GLN A 183 -27.62 2.54 -3.74
N ARG A 184 -27.95 2.86 -2.48
CA ARG A 184 -27.16 3.82 -1.72
C ARG A 184 -25.69 3.39 -1.72
N SER A 185 -24.81 4.29 -2.12
CA SER A 185 -23.36 4.10 -2.04
C SER A 185 -22.65 5.42 -1.75
N ASP A 186 -21.45 5.33 -1.21
CA ASP A 186 -20.56 6.46 -1.08
C ASP A 186 -19.97 6.80 -2.46
N ALA A 187 -19.60 8.05 -2.69
CA ALA A 187 -18.97 8.48 -3.94
C ALA A 187 -17.52 7.96 -4.05
N CYS A 188 -16.82 7.80 -2.92
CA CYS A 188 -15.42 7.37 -2.87
C CYS A 188 -15.15 6.60 -1.58
N ALA A 189 -14.48 5.44 -1.70
CA ALA A 189 -14.08 4.61 -0.56
C ALA A 189 -12.54 4.54 -0.38
N VAL A 190 -11.77 5.29 -1.17
CA VAL A 190 -10.31 5.21 -1.21
C VAL A 190 -9.66 5.54 0.13
N PRO A 191 -10.04 6.60 0.88
CA PRO A 191 -9.44 6.88 2.18
C PRO A 191 -9.63 5.75 3.20
N ALA A 192 -10.82 5.13 3.23
CA ALA A 192 -11.09 3.98 4.09
C ALA A 192 -10.28 2.75 3.67
N ALA A 193 -10.11 2.55 2.35
CA ALA A 193 -9.27 1.46 1.83
C ALA A 193 -7.81 1.59 2.27
N GLY A 194 -7.29 2.80 2.44
CA GLY A 194 -5.94 3.05 2.97
C GLY A 194 -5.76 2.44 4.36
N VAL A 195 -6.69 2.70 5.28
CA VAL A 195 -6.64 2.16 6.64
C VAL A 195 -6.77 0.62 6.65
N ILE A 196 -7.62 0.07 5.77
CA ILE A 196 -7.74 -1.39 5.63
C ILE A 196 -6.43 -1.98 5.08
N ALA A 197 -5.85 -1.38 4.05
CA ALA A 197 -4.59 -1.82 3.47
C ALA A 197 -3.44 -1.79 4.49
N GLU A 198 -3.35 -0.73 5.30
CA GLU A 198 -2.41 -0.60 6.40
C GLU A 198 -2.51 -1.77 7.39
N ALA A 199 -3.73 -2.09 7.84
CA ALA A 199 -3.97 -3.21 8.74
C ALA A 199 -3.58 -4.55 8.09
N MET A 200 -3.88 -4.75 6.81
CA MET A 200 -3.55 -5.98 6.08
C MET A 200 -2.04 -6.14 5.88
N VAL A 201 -1.32 -5.07 5.56
CA VAL A 201 0.16 -5.06 5.50
C VAL A 201 0.75 -5.38 6.88
N ALA A 202 0.23 -4.77 7.95
CA ALA A 202 0.70 -5.02 9.31
C ALA A 202 0.55 -6.49 9.72
N LEU A 203 -0.53 -7.16 9.31
CA LEU A 203 -0.73 -8.60 9.55
C LEU A 203 0.30 -9.46 8.84
N VAL A 204 0.60 -9.16 7.56
CA VAL A 204 1.64 -9.89 6.79
C VAL A 204 3.01 -9.70 7.42
N LEU A 205 3.34 -8.47 7.83
CA LEU A 205 4.63 -8.17 8.45
C LEU A 205 4.76 -8.83 9.84
N ALA A 206 3.68 -8.86 10.62
CA ALA A 206 3.68 -9.53 11.93
C ALA A 206 3.94 -11.02 11.77
N ASP A 207 3.27 -11.68 10.80
CA ASP A 207 3.48 -13.11 10.54
C ASP A 207 4.89 -13.39 10.02
N ALA A 208 5.41 -12.59 9.09
CA ALA A 208 6.78 -12.72 8.60
C ALA A 208 7.84 -12.49 9.71
N LEU A 209 7.56 -11.57 10.65
CA LEU A 209 8.42 -11.34 11.80
C LEU A 209 8.41 -12.55 12.74
N LEU A 210 7.24 -13.10 13.05
CA LEU A 210 7.10 -14.28 13.90
C LEU A 210 7.76 -15.51 13.26
N GLU A 211 7.63 -15.67 11.95
CA GLU A 211 8.34 -16.72 11.21
C GLU A 211 9.87 -16.57 11.33
N LYS A 212 10.38 -15.34 11.30
CA LYS A 212 11.81 -15.04 11.40
C LYS A 212 12.36 -15.24 12.82
N THR A 213 11.61 -14.81 13.83
CA THR A 213 12.09 -14.77 15.22
C THR A 213 11.62 -15.94 16.07
N GLY A 214 10.46 -16.54 15.75
CA GLY A 214 9.79 -17.48 16.65
C GLY A 214 9.42 -16.85 17.98
N GLY A 215 9.06 -17.70 18.97
CA GLY A 215 8.74 -17.30 20.34
C GLY A 215 7.24 -17.27 20.63
N ASP A 216 6.89 -17.53 21.89
CA ASP A 216 5.52 -17.56 22.39
C ASP A 216 5.11 -16.25 23.10
N SER A 217 6.06 -15.34 23.27
CA SER A 217 5.85 -14.06 23.95
C SER A 217 6.56 -12.91 23.21
N LEU A 218 6.04 -11.69 23.39
CA LEU A 218 6.65 -10.49 22.86
C LEU A 218 8.09 -10.27 23.34
N SER A 219 8.40 -10.70 24.58
CA SER A 219 9.75 -10.63 25.15
C SER A 219 10.74 -11.55 24.42
N GLU A 220 10.28 -12.73 24.03
CA GLU A 220 11.08 -13.67 23.23
C GLU A 220 11.29 -13.16 21.81
N VAL A 221 10.24 -12.69 21.17
CA VAL A 221 10.34 -12.07 19.83
C VAL A 221 11.38 -10.94 19.83
N ARG A 222 11.31 -10.03 20.80
CA ARG A 222 12.27 -8.92 20.92
C ARG A 222 13.70 -9.40 21.15
N ARG A 223 13.91 -10.33 22.09
CA ARG A 223 15.22 -10.91 22.36
C ARG A 223 15.80 -11.55 21.10
N ASN A 224 15.01 -12.36 20.39
CA ASN A 224 15.45 -13.09 19.21
C ASN A 224 15.70 -12.13 18.03
N LEU A 225 14.90 -11.07 17.89
CA LEU A 225 15.12 -10.02 16.90
C LEU A 225 16.42 -9.26 17.19
N THR A 226 16.68 -8.85 18.43
CA THR A 226 17.94 -8.21 18.80
C THR A 226 19.13 -9.10 18.48
N ALA A 227 19.09 -10.37 18.90
CA ALA A 227 20.17 -11.32 18.61
C ALA A 227 20.38 -11.52 17.10
N TYR A 228 19.33 -11.49 16.30
CA TYR A 228 19.44 -11.53 14.82
C TYR A 228 20.12 -10.27 14.28
N LEU A 229 19.68 -9.07 14.70
CA LEU A 229 20.25 -7.82 14.24
C LEU A 229 21.74 -7.68 14.61
N ASP A 230 22.16 -8.14 15.79
CA ASP A 230 23.55 -8.17 16.23
C ASP A 230 24.46 -9.03 15.31
N THR A 231 23.88 -9.94 14.53
CA THR A 231 24.64 -10.73 13.54
C THR A 231 24.86 -10.01 12.21
N LEU A 232 24.17 -8.88 11.99
CA LEU A 232 24.25 -8.11 10.75
C LEU A 232 25.20 -6.90 10.86
N SER A 233 25.63 -6.57 12.06
CA SER A 233 26.54 -5.46 12.40
C SER A 233 28.02 -5.84 12.27
#